data_16a339d540d58133a3d56e9f7e9268ef
#
_entry.id   16a339d540d58133a3d56e9f7e9268ef
#
_cell.length_a   1.000
_cell.length_b   1.000
_cell.length_c   1.000
_cell.angle_alpha   90.00
_cell.angle_beta   90.00
_cell.angle_gamma   90.00
#
_symmetry.space_group_name_H-M   'P 1'
#
loop_
_entity.id
_entity.type
_entity.pdbx_description
1 polymer ?
#
loop_
_entity_poly.entity_id
_entity_poly.type
_entity_poly.pdbx_seq_one_letter_code
_entity_poly.pdbx_strand_id
1 'polypeptide(L)'
;MAQTVMRKHRLAECLLTQVIGLRPDLVHDEACRWEHVISGEVEKRLTGLLDDPDVSPYGCPLPPEQTACRPDGSARFRDDSQPLDEVIAEAGCPVSVTVIRLSEFFQATEGNLADVYAAGLLPGKSVEVDDDADGIRLTGPDGSVVIDPEILSGLFVVQNS
;
A
#
# COMPACT_ATOMS: atom_id res chain seq x y z
N MET A 1 -19.95 -0.52 -8.73
CA MET A 1 -20.03 -0.05 -7.33
C MET A 1 -18.74 -0.25 -6.56
N ALA A 2 -18.14 -1.45 -6.50
CA ALA A 2 -16.91 -1.68 -5.75
C ALA A 2 -15.71 -0.81 -6.17
N GLN A 3 -15.46 -0.64 -7.47
CA GLN A 3 -14.36 0.19 -7.98
C GLN A 3 -14.50 1.68 -7.64
N THR A 4 -15.73 2.20 -7.60
CA THR A 4 -16.00 3.60 -7.24
C THR A 4 -15.69 3.87 -5.77
N VAL A 5 -16.06 2.95 -4.88
CA VAL A 5 -15.76 3.06 -3.45
C VAL A 5 -14.26 2.97 -3.23
N MET A 6 -13.59 2.00 -3.87
CA MET A 6 -12.14 1.84 -3.77
C MET A 6 -11.35 3.04 -4.28
N ARG A 7 -11.82 3.71 -5.35
CA ARG A 7 -11.20 4.94 -5.82
C ARG A 7 -11.31 6.06 -4.77
N LYS A 8 -12.50 6.23 -4.18
CA LYS A 8 -12.72 7.23 -3.12
C LYS A 8 -11.87 6.95 -1.88
N HIS A 9 -11.77 5.67 -1.49
CA HIS A 9 -10.89 5.23 -0.41
C HIS A 9 -9.45 5.69 -0.63
N ARG A 10 -8.86 5.34 -1.78
CA ARG A 10 -7.47 5.67 -2.10
C ARG A 10 -7.22 7.17 -2.31
N LEU A 11 -8.20 7.92 -2.82
CA LEU A 11 -8.13 9.38 -2.85
C LEU A 11 -8.16 9.99 -1.44
N ALA A 12 -8.97 9.42 -0.53
CA ALA A 12 -8.96 9.83 0.87
C ALA A 12 -7.62 9.55 1.54
N GLU A 13 -7.01 8.38 1.30
CA GLU A 13 -5.66 8.05 1.78
C GLU A 13 -4.62 9.08 1.30
N CYS A 14 -4.66 9.44 0.00
CA CYS A 14 -3.77 10.47 -0.55
C CYS A 14 -3.98 11.84 0.12
N LEU A 15 -5.23 12.28 0.30
CA LEU A 15 -5.56 13.54 0.96
C LEU A 15 -5.06 13.56 2.41
N LEU A 16 -5.38 12.51 3.17
CA LEU A 16 -5.01 12.38 4.57
C LEU A 16 -3.50 12.40 4.77
N THR A 17 -2.75 11.79 3.86
CA THR A 17 -1.29 11.74 3.93
C THR A 17 -0.64 13.03 3.45
N GLN A 18 -0.99 13.50 2.24
CA GLN A 18 -0.25 14.56 1.55
C GLN A 18 -0.65 15.96 1.99
N VAL A 19 -1.92 16.17 2.33
CA VAL A 19 -2.47 17.49 2.65
C VAL A 19 -2.68 17.65 4.16
N ILE A 20 -3.31 16.67 4.80
CA ILE A 20 -3.61 16.71 6.23
C ILE A 20 -2.39 16.32 7.07
N GLY A 21 -1.50 15.47 6.55
CA GLY A 21 -0.30 15.01 7.25
C GLY A 21 -0.61 14.02 8.37
N LEU A 22 -1.67 13.22 8.19
CA LEU A 22 -2.00 12.16 9.15
C LEU A 22 -0.92 11.07 9.11
N ARG A 23 -0.60 10.51 10.28
CA ARG A 23 0.37 9.40 10.37
C ARG A 23 -0.12 8.20 9.55
N PRO A 24 0.79 7.53 8.80
CA PRO A 24 0.42 6.41 7.90
C PRO A 24 -0.34 5.28 8.57
N ASP A 25 -0.06 4.97 9.85
CA ASP A 25 -0.75 3.91 10.60
C ASP A 25 -2.23 4.23 10.93
N LEU A 26 -2.65 5.49 10.78
CA LEU A 26 -4.03 5.94 11.04
C LEU A 26 -4.82 6.21 9.74
N VAL A 27 -4.14 6.32 8.61
CA VAL A 27 -4.72 6.78 7.34
C VAL A 27 -5.77 5.81 6.81
N HIS A 28 -5.49 4.50 6.84
CA HIS A 28 -6.40 3.49 6.29
C HIS A 28 -7.76 3.48 7.01
N ASP A 29 -7.76 3.46 8.35
CA ASP A 29 -8.99 3.44 9.14
C ASP A 29 -9.83 4.71 8.93
N GLU A 30 -9.19 5.86 8.78
CA GLU A 30 -9.88 7.11 8.51
C GLU A 30 -10.42 7.15 7.09
N ALA A 31 -9.69 6.66 6.09
CA ALA A 31 -10.15 6.53 4.72
C ALA A 31 -11.38 5.62 4.60
N CYS A 32 -11.43 4.51 5.35
CA CYS A 32 -12.61 3.63 5.45
C CYS A 32 -13.86 4.35 5.91
N ARG A 33 -13.74 5.34 6.80
CA ARG A 33 -14.88 6.16 7.25
C ARG A 33 -15.32 7.16 6.18
N TRP A 34 -14.40 7.68 5.38
CA TRP A 34 -14.65 8.74 4.42
C TRP A 34 -15.18 8.22 3.08
N GLU A 35 -14.78 7.04 2.63
CA GLU A 35 -15.10 6.50 1.29
C GLU A 35 -16.60 6.47 0.97
N HIS A 36 -17.45 6.30 1.98
CA HIS A 36 -18.90 6.22 1.82
C HIS A 36 -19.60 7.60 1.81
N VAL A 37 -18.94 8.65 2.33
CA VAL A 37 -19.52 9.99 2.42
C VAL A 37 -18.99 10.94 1.34
N ILE A 38 -17.90 10.61 0.66
CA ILE A 38 -17.36 11.40 -0.44
C ILE A 38 -18.33 11.37 -1.63
N SER A 39 -18.88 12.53 -1.99
CA SER A 39 -19.71 12.66 -3.20
C SER A 39 -18.88 12.62 -4.48
N GLY A 40 -19.51 12.37 -5.63
CA GLY A 40 -18.82 12.42 -6.93
C GLY A 40 -18.23 13.80 -7.27
N GLU A 41 -18.84 14.88 -6.81
CA GLU A 41 -18.28 16.23 -7.00
C GLU A 41 -17.02 16.43 -6.14
N VAL A 42 -17.04 15.97 -4.89
CA VAL A 42 -15.85 16.04 -4.02
C VAL A 42 -14.73 15.15 -4.57
N GLU A 43 -15.04 13.97 -5.07
CA GLU A 43 -14.07 13.07 -5.72
C GLU A 43 -13.33 13.76 -6.89
N LYS A 44 -14.06 14.45 -7.78
CA LYS A 44 -13.46 15.22 -8.88
C LYS A 44 -12.54 16.33 -8.38
N ARG A 45 -12.95 17.04 -7.33
CA ARG A 45 -12.14 18.10 -6.73
C ARG A 45 -10.89 17.56 -6.08
N LEU A 46 -11.00 16.41 -5.38
CA LEU A 46 -9.85 15.71 -4.79
C LEU A 46 -8.86 15.26 -5.85
N THR A 47 -9.32 14.69 -6.95
CA THR A 47 -8.46 14.29 -8.07
C THR A 47 -7.63 15.49 -8.59
N GLY A 48 -8.25 16.65 -8.79
CA GLY A 48 -7.55 17.85 -9.22
C GLY A 48 -6.63 18.45 -8.14
N LEU A 49 -7.02 18.39 -6.86
CA LEU A 49 -6.22 18.89 -5.75
C LEU A 49 -4.93 18.07 -5.55
N LEU A 50 -5.02 16.76 -5.76
CA LEU A 50 -3.93 15.80 -5.59
C LEU A 50 -3.10 15.56 -6.86
N ASP A 51 -3.29 16.39 -7.90
CA ASP A 51 -2.58 16.28 -9.18
C ASP A 51 -2.75 14.89 -9.85
N ASP A 52 -3.99 14.39 -9.88
CA ASP A 52 -4.39 13.12 -10.51
C ASP A 52 -3.48 11.93 -10.07
N PRO A 53 -3.53 11.55 -8.80
CA PRO A 53 -2.62 10.54 -8.26
C PRO A 53 -2.86 9.17 -8.91
N ASP A 54 -1.77 8.47 -9.25
CA ASP A 54 -1.83 7.13 -9.83
C ASP A 54 -1.86 6.02 -8.77
N VAL A 55 -1.31 6.29 -7.59
CA VAL A 55 -1.19 5.32 -6.48
C VAL A 55 -1.51 5.95 -5.12
N SER A 56 -1.99 5.14 -4.21
CA SER A 56 -2.18 5.52 -2.80
C SER A 56 -0.86 5.56 -2.04
N PRO A 57 -0.82 6.11 -0.82
CA PRO A 57 0.38 6.10 0.03
C PRO A 57 0.93 4.69 0.33
N TYR A 58 0.09 3.68 0.23
CA TYR A 58 0.46 2.27 0.40
C TYR A 58 0.86 1.58 -0.90
N GLY A 59 1.04 2.32 -2.00
CA GLY A 59 1.44 1.79 -3.30
C GLY A 59 0.32 1.13 -4.10
N CYS A 60 -0.94 1.18 -3.63
CA CYS A 60 -2.08 0.60 -4.34
C CYS A 60 -2.52 1.49 -5.50
N PRO A 61 -2.68 0.96 -6.73
CA PRO A 61 -3.08 1.75 -7.88
C PRO A 61 -4.50 2.29 -7.72
N LEU A 62 -4.73 3.58 -8.06
CA LEU A 62 -6.07 4.16 -8.06
C LEU A 62 -6.88 3.60 -9.24
N PRO A 63 -8.09 3.06 -9.00
CA PRO A 63 -8.99 2.71 -10.08
C PRO A 63 -9.30 3.93 -10.97
N PRO A 64 -9.44 3.75 -12.30
CA PRO A 64 -9.77 4.85 -13.20
C PRO A 64 -11.14 5.45 -12.86
N GLU A 65 -11.32 6.74 -13.16
CA GLU A 65 -12.64 7.35 -13.09
C GLU A 65 -13.58 6.67 -14.10
N GLN A 66 -14.83 6.37 -13.72
CA GLN A 66 -15.78 5.61 -14.56
C GLN A 66 -16.10 6.29 -15.90
N THR A 67 -15.84 7.59 -16.02
CA THR A 67 -16.04 8.38 -17.23
C THR A 67 -14.79 8.57 -18.09
N ALA A 68 -13.61 8.24 -17.58
CA ALA A 68 -12.35 8.39 -18.28
C ALA A 68 -11.97 7.08 -19.00
N CYS A 69 -12.61 6.83 -20.14
CA CYS A 69 -12.09 5.88 -21.11
C CYS A 69 -10.82 6.51 -21.72
N ARG A 70 -9.64 6.09 -21.27
CA ARG A 70 -8.40 6.49 -21.93
C ARG A 70 -8.33 5.87 -23.31
N PRO A 71 -8.02 6.65 -24.36
CA PRO A 71 -7.98 6.17 -25.73
C PRO A 71 -6.91 5.09 -25.98
N ASP A 72 -5.92 4.97 -25.12
CA ASP A 72 -4.75 4.09 -25.32
C ASP A 72 -4.76 2.81 -24.47
N GLY A 73 -5.72 2.63 -23.56
CA GLY A 73 -5.83 1.44 -22.71
C GLY A 73 -4.62 1.21 -21.78
N SER A 74 -3.67 2.17 -21.70
CA SER A 74 -2.48 2.02 -20.86
C SER A 74 -2.80 2.30 -19.40
N ALA A 75 -2.53 1.33 -18.53
CA ALA A 75 -2.41 1.59 -17.11
C ALA A 75 -1.12 2.41 -16.88
N ARG A 76 -1.21 3.56 -16.22
CA ARG A 76 -0.03 4.36 -15.83
C ARG A 76 0.88 3.60 -14.87
N PHE A 77 0.31 2.65 -14.13
CA PHE A 77 0.99 1.89 -13.12
C PHE A 77 1.46 0.56 -13.68
N ARG A 78 2.78 0.37 -13.75
CA ARG A 78 3.41 -0.94 -13.94
C ARG A 78 3.85 -1.44 -12.58
N ASP A 79 3.37 -2.60 -12.20
CA ASP A 79 3.71 -3.27 -10.96
C ASP A 79 4.45 -4.56 -11.29
N ASP A 80 5.78 -4.52 -11.23
CA ASP A 80 6.65 -5.70 -11.39
C ASP A 80 6.90 -6.38 -10.02
N SER A 81 6.14 -6.02 -8.98
CA SER A 81 6.27 -6.58 -7.65
C SER A 81 5.62 -7.97 -7.55
N GLN A 82 6.17 -8.77 -6.66
CA GLN A 82 5.65 -10.09 -6.29
C GLN A 82 5.26 -10.11 -4.82
N PRO A 83 4.31 -10.98 -4.41
CA PRO A 83 4.04 -11.23 -3.00
C PRO A 83 5.30 -11.71 -2.29
N LEU A 84 5.50 -11.24 -1.05
CA LEU A 84 6.73 -11.55 -0.31
C LEU A 84 6.89 -13.05 -0.02
N ASP A 85 5.80 -13.77 0.22
CA ASP A 85 5.81 -15.23 0.40
C ASP A 85 6.33 -15.97 -0.83
N GLU A 86 6.00 -15.51 -2.05
CA GLU A 86 6.53 -16.06 -3.31
C GLU A 86 8.03 -15.78 -3.43
N VAL A 87 8.49 -14.56 -3.11
CA VAL A 87 9.91 -14.20 -3.15
C VAL A 87 10.71 -15.05 -2.16
N ILE A 88 10.21 -15.26 -0.95
CA ILE A 88 10.86 -16.13 0.04
C ILE A 88 10.91 -17.60 -0.45
N ALA A 89 9.83 -18.08 -1.06
CA ALA A 89 9.77 -19.44 -1.58
C ALA A 89 10.79 -19.69 -2.71
N GLU A 90 11.08 -18.66 -3.52
CA GLU A 90 12.02 -18.76 -4.64
C GLU A 90 13.48 -18.52 -4.22
N ALA A 91 13.73 -17.50 -3.41
CA ALA A 91 15.08 -17.04 -3.05
C ALA A 91 15.58 -17.59 -1.72
N GLY A 92 14.67 -17.95 -0.80
CA GLY A 92 14.98 -18.28 0.58
C GLY A 92 15.26 -17.03 1.44
N CYS A 93 15.52 -17.26 2.74
CA CYS A 93 16.03 -16.24 3.65
C CYS A 93 17.53 -16.48 3.94
N PRO A 94 18.32 -15.44 4.19
CA PRO A 94 17.94 -14.01 4.13
C PRO A 94 17.81 -13.48 2.69
N VAL A 95 16.92 -12.51 2.49
CA VAL A 95 16.75 -11.83 1.19
C VAL A 95 16.52 -10.33 1.40
N SER A 96 17.09 -9.49 0.52
CA SER A 96 16.88 -8.06 0.52
C SER A 96 15.84 -7.68 -0.51
N VAL A 97 14.85 -6.89 -0.12
CA VAL A 97 13.74 -6.49 -0.98
C VAL A 97 13.43 -5.00 -0.83
N THR A 98 12.74 -4.44 -1.81
CA THR A 98 12.13 -3.10 -1.72
C THR A 98 10.63 -3.25 -1.64
N VAL A 99 10.01 -2.64 -0.63
CA VAL A 99 8.55 -2.61 -0.47
C VAL A 99 7.95 -1.75 -1.58
N ILE A 100 6.97 -2.30 -2.29
CA ILE A 100 6.27 -1.59 -3.36
C ILE A 100 4.83 -1.28 -2.95
N ARG A 101 4.14 -2.25 -2.33
CA ARG A 101 2.71 -2.12 -2.03
C ARG A 101 2.31 -2.92 -0.80
N LEU A 102 1.48 -2.30 0.02
CA LEU A 102 0.73 -2.94 1.10
C LEU A 102 -0.72 -3.10 0.63
N SER A 103 -1.17 -4.33 0.39
CA SER A 103 -2.55 -4.57 -0.06
C SER A 103 -3.59 -4.20 1.01
N GLU A 104 -4.86 -4.03 0.61
CA GLU A 104 -5.94 -3.77 1.57
C GLU A 104 -6.08 -4.88 2.60
N PHE A 105 -5.83 -6.14 2.21
CA PHE A 105 -5.80 -7.26 3.14
C PHE A 105 -4.75 -7.08 4.23
N PHE A 106 -3.54 -6.66 3.87
CA PHE A 106 -2.46 -6.35 4.82
C PHE A 106 -2.81 -5.15 5.71
N GLN A 107 -3.36 -4.08 5.11
CA GLN A 107 -3.74 -2.85 5.81
C GLN A 107 -4.88 -3.07 6.82
N ALA A 108 -5.84 -3.94 6.50
CA ALA A 108 -7.00 -4.25 7.34
C ALA A 108 -6.67 -5.16 8.53
N THR A 109 -5.49 -5.79 8.55
CA THR A 109 -5.08 -6.66 9.66
C THR A 109 -4.61 -5.80 10.83
N GLU A 110 -5.24 -5.97 11.98
CA GLU A 110 -5.00 -5.17 13.19
C GLU A 110 -3.53 -5.19 13.61
N GLY A 111 -3.00 -3.99 13.87
CA GLY A 111 -1.61 -3.80 14.32
C GLY A 111 -0.57 -3.70 13.20
N ASN A 112 -0.79 -4.30 12.05
CA ASN A 112 0.22 -4.37 10.99
C ASN A 112 0.73 -3.01 10.51
N LEU A 113 -0.15 -2.05 10.27
CA LEU A 113 0.26 -0.73 9.80
C LEU A 113 1.06 0.04 10.85
N ALA A 114 0.72 -0.11 12.14
CA ALA A 114 1.45 0.54 13.22
C ALA A 114 2.87 -0.03 13.35
N ASP A 115 3.01 -1.36 13.30
CA ASP A 115 4.29 -2.05 13.42
C ASP A 115 5.19 -1.80 12.20
N VAL A 116 4.63 -1.89 11.00
CA VAL A 116 5.32 -1.59 9.74
C VAL A 116 5.74 -0.12 9.67
N TYR A 117 4.89 0.81 10.10
CA TYR A 117 5.23 2.22 10.17
C TYR A 117 6.37 2.48 11.17
N ALA A 118 6.30 1.89 12.37
CA ALA A 118 7.33 2.02 13.40
C ALA A 118 8.70 1.50 12.95
N ALA A 119 8.72 0.44 12.13
CA ALA A 119 9.94 -0.12 11.54
C ALA A 119 10.39 0.60 10.24
N GLY A 120 9.65 1.58 9.76
CA GLY A 120 9.95 2.34 8.55
C GLY A 120 9.74 1.55 7.24
N LEU A 121 8.85 0.55 7.24
CA LEU A 121 8.63 -0.39 6.13
C LEU A 121 7.53 0.08 5.15
N LEU A 122 7.55 1.34 4.77
CA LEU A 122 6.59 1.90 3.80
C LEU A 122 7.07 1.71 2.34
N PRO A 123 6.17 1.87 1.35
CA PRO A 123 6.55 1.78 -0.06
C PRO A 123 7.77 2.63 -0.43
N GLY A 124 8.69 2.04 -1.19
CA GLY A 124 9.97 2.64 -1.58
C GLY A 124 11.13 2.37 -0.62
N LYS A 125 10.90 1.69 0.50
CA LYS A 125 11.94 1.36 1.48
C LYS A 125 12.55 -0.01 1.21
N SER A 126 13.88 -0.09 1.38
CA SER A 126 14.63 -1.35 1.34
C SER A 126 14.55 -2.06 2.68
N VAL A 127 14.36 -3.36 2.65
CA VAL A 127 14.08 -4.21 3.80
C VAL A 127 14.89 -5.49 3.71
N GLU A 128 15.53 -5.87 4.80
CA GLU A 128 16.12 -7.20 4.96
C GLU A 128 15.08 -8.16 5.56
N VAL A 129 14.93 -9.29 4.93
CA VAL A 129 13.97 -10.34 5.28
C VAL A 129 14.71 -11.55 5.76
N ASP A 130 14.39 -12.05 6.95
CA ASP A 130 15.03 -13.21 7.56
C ASP A 130 14.01 -14.09 8.30
N ASP A 131 14.38 -15.35 8.53
CA ASP A 131 13.57 -16.26 9.34
C ASP A 131 13.61 -15.85 10.82
N ASP A 132 12.47 -16.00 11.49
CA ASP A 132 12.35 -15.81 12.93
C ASP A 132 11.59 -16.99 13.56
N ALA A 133 11.78 -17.21 14.85
CA ALA A 133 11.10 -18.28 15.57
C ALA A 133 9.57 -18.14 15.56
N ASP A 134 9.07 -16.90 15.49
CA ASP A 134 7.66 -16.56 15.57
C ASP A 134 7.07 -16.11 14.21
N GLY A 135 7.85 -16.18 13.11
CA GLY A 135 7.38 -15.77 11.78
C GLY A 135 8.51 -15.32 10.86
N ILE A 136 8.29 -14.27 10.12
CA ILE A 136 9.30 -13.65 9.24
C ILE A 136 9.68 -12.28 9.79
N ARG A 137 10.96 -12.08 10.03
CA ARG A 137 11.52 -10.81 10.48
C ARG A 137 11.80 -9.90 9.30
N LEU A 138 11.21 -8.72 9.33
CA LEU A 138 11.48 -7.63 8.40
C LEU A 138 12.25 -6.54 9.13
N THR A 139 13.44 -6.22 8.63
CA THR A 139 14.29 -5.17 9.20
C THR A 139 14.37 -4.00 8.23
N GLY A 140 13.83 -2.87 8.64
CA GLY A 140 13.84 -1.61 7.90
C GLY A 140 14.78 -0.58 8.50
N PRO A 141 14.74 0.66 7.99
CA PRO A 141 15.63 1.73 8.42
C PRO A 141 15.43 2.17 9.87
N ASP A 142 14.22 2.02 10.41
CA ASP A 142 13.87 2.54 11.74
C ASP A 142 13.71 1.44 12.80
N GLY A 143 13.73 0.18 12.39
CA GLY A 143 13.59 -0.96 13.30
C GLY A 143 13.24 -2.26 12.60
N SER A 144 12.78 -3.23 13.36
CA SER A 144 12.33 -4.52 12.84
C SER A 144 10.97 -4.92 13.39
N VAL A 145 10.26 -5.71 12.60
CA VAL A 145 8.97 -6.31 12.97
C VAL A 145 8.97 -7.78 12.56
N VAL A 146 8.30 -8.63 13.32
CA VAL A 146 8.03 -10.02 12.94
C VAL A 146 6.61 -10.10 12.43
N ILE A 147 6.45 -10.61 11.22
CA ILE A 147 5.18 -10.71 10.50
C ILE A 147 4.76 -12.18 10.44
N ASP A 148 3.48 -12.42 10.68
CA ASP A 148 2.88 -13.74 10.52
C ASP A 148 2.98 -14.20 9.05
N PRO A 149 3.46 -15.41 8.77
CA PRO A 149 3.55 -15.94 7.41
C PRO A 149 2.23 -15.91 6.63
N GLU A 150 1.08 -16.00 7.31
CA GLU A 150 -0.24 -16.02 6.67
C GLU A 150 -0.60 -14.70 5.96
N ILE A 151 0.02 -13.58 6.35
CA ILE A 151 -0.27 -12.27 5.78
C ILE A 151 0.80 -11.75 4.81
N LEU A 152 1.89 -12.48 4.62
CA LEU A 152 2.99 -12.09 3.72
C LEU A 152 2.55 -11.90 2.26
N SER A 153 1.55 -12.66 1.81
CA SER A 153 0.95 -12.52 0.47
C SER A 153 0.32 -11.14 0.23
N GLY A 154 0.05 -10.37 1.29
CA GLY A 154 -0.45 -8.99 1.22
C GLY A 154 0.64 -7.93 1.09
N LEU A 155 1.91 -8.30 1.26
CA LEU A 155 3.07 -7.42 1.12
C LEU A 155 3.75 -7.68 -0.22
N PHE A 156 3.71 -6.69 -1.11
CA PHE A 156 4.28 -6.80 -2.45
C PHE A 156 5.65 -6.09 -2.52
N VAL A 157 6.63 -6.79 -3.04
CA VAL A 157 8.04 -6.37 -3.03
C VAL A 157 8.71 -6.62 -4.38
N VAL A 158 9.85 -5.97 -4.57
CA VAL A 158 10.82 -6.30 -5.63
C VAL A 158 12.11 -6.73 -4.97
N GLN A 159 12.66 -7.87 -5.39
CA GLN A 159 13.94 -8.35 -4.88
C GLN A 159 15.07 -7.42 -5.32
N ASN A 160 15.92 -7.04 -4.38
CA ASN A 160 17.11 -6.24 -4.66
C ASN A 160 18.21 -7.13 -5.29
N SER A 161 18.90 -6.58 -6.26
CA SER A 161 20.02 -7.29 -6.94
C SER A 161 21.26 -7.33 -6.07
#